data_235edf85f2008bf665d712752dd6e2d9
#
_entry.id   235edf85f2008bf665d712752dd6e2d9
#
_cell.length_a   1.000
_cell.length_b   1.000
_cell.length_c   1.000
_cell.angle_alpha   90.00
_cell.angle_beta   90.00
_cell.angle_gamma   90.00
#
_symmetry.space_group_name_H-M   'P 1'
#
loop_
_entity.id
_entity.type
_entity.pdbx_description
1 polymer ?
#
loop_
_entity_poly.entity_id
_entity_poly.type
_entity_poly.pdbx_seq_one_letter_code
_entity_poly.pdbx_strand_id
1 'polypeptide(L)'
;DACHGSYSSKKWVNEIMGLTLNALGGNAFIWKFKHNIIHHTYTNVDGIDDDIAKSPLMRQCSTQKWMPAHRLQHIYILPIYAISSFAWAVLLDFIKYFKGKVQATVLQKMSVKENIVFWSSKILYLIFYIVFPVYFVGWQSWAIGFSCMQVVLGLTLAIVFQLAHVVEQTDFEVAGIEDKLIDNEWAIHQIKTTADFAAKNKVISWLVGGLNFQIEHHLFP
;
A
#
# COMPACT_ATOMS: atom_id res chain seq x y z
N ASP A 1 8.22 -6.33 -7.24
CA ASP A 1 9.26 -6.36 -8.29
C ASP A 1 8.82 -5.67 -9.59
N ALA A 2 7.72 -6.09 -10.24
CA ALA A 2 7.32 -5.54 -11.55
C ALA A 2 7.05 -4.04 -11.52
N CYS A 3 6.44 -3.54 -10.48
CA CYS A 3 6.20 -2.10 -10.30
C CYS A 3 7.47 -1.30 -10.00
N HIS A 4 8.51 -1.93 -9.48
CA HIS A 4 9.85 -1.35 -9.34
C HIS A 4 10.68 -1.44 -10.64
N GLY A 5 10.24 -2.26 -11.60
CA GLY A 5 10.97 -2.50 -12.85
C GLY A 5 12.03 -3.59 -12.78
N SER A 6 12.12 -4.30 -11.66
CA SER A 6 13.14 -5.31 -11.36
C SER A 6 12.72 -6.76 -11.69
N TYR A 7 11.45 -7.02 -12.03
CA TYR A 7 10.97 -8.36 -12.36
C TYR A 7 11.57 -8.92 -13.66
N SER A 8 11.82 -8.07 -14.67
CA SER A 8 12.38 -8.46 -15.95
C SER A 8 13.25 -7.36 -16.55
N SER A 9 14.29 -7.73 -17.30
CA SER A 9 15.05 -6.80 -18.13
C SER A 9 14.22 -6.17 -19.27
N LYS A 10 13.07 -6.76 -19.59
CA LYS A 10 12.16 -6.25 -20.63
C LYS A 10 11.11 -5.35 -20.01
N LYS A 11 11.16 -4.07 -20.31
CA LYS A 11 10.25 -3.05 -19.77
C LYS A 11 8.77 -3.39 -19.96
N TRP A 12 8.37 -3.90 -21.13
CA TRP A 12 6.98 -4.26 -21.40
C TRP A 12 6.48 -5.40 -20.50
N VAL A 13 7.37 -6.34 -20.09
CA VAL A 13 7.02 -7.41 -19.14
C VAL A 13 6.70 -6.81 -17.78
N ASN A 14 7.54 -5.89 -17.29
CA ASN A 14 7.29 -5.19 -16.03
C ASN A 14 5.99 -4.37 -16.08
N GLU A 15 5.67 -3.74 -17.22
CA GLU A 15 4.40 -3.02 -17.39
C GLU A 15 3.20 -3.96 -17.29
N ILE A 16 3.21 -5.09 -18.01
CA ILE A 16 2.11 -6.07 -17.97
C ILE A 16 1.98 -6.70 -16.60
N MET A 17 3.07 -7.15 -16.01
CA MET A 17 3.06 -7.77 -14.68
C MET A 17 2.64 -6.76 -13.59
N GLY A 18 2.98 -5.48 -13.73
CA GLY A 18 2.51 -4.43 -12.85
C GLY A 18 0.98 -4.23 -12.88
N LEU A 19 0.31 -4.58 -14.00
CA LEU A 19 -1.15 -4.52 -14.09
C LEU A 19 -1.87 -5.60 -13.25
N THR A 20 -1.16 -6.59 -12.71
CA THR A 20 -1.76 -7.52 -11.73
C THR A 20 -2.28 -6.78 -10.50
N LEU A 21 -1.66 -5.65 -10.14
CA LEU A 21 -2.15 -4.76 -9.09
C LEU A 21 -3.54 -4.19 -9.42
N ASN A 22 -3.77 -3.84 -10.70
CA ASN A 22 -5.07 -3.37 -11.16
C ASN A 22 -6.13 -4.48 -11.10
N ALA A 23 -5.74 -5.75 -11.33
CA ALA A 23 -6.63 -6.88 -11.16
C ALA A 23 -7.06 -7.08 -9.69
N LEU A 24 -6.23 -6.72 -8.72
CA LEU A 24 -6.59 -6.71 -7.30
C LEU A 24 -7.46 -5.51 -6.89
N GLY A 25 -7.77 -4.60 -7.81
CA GLY A 25 -8.58 -3.41 -7.60
C GLY A 25 -7.78 -2.14 -7.34
N GLY A 26 -6.46 -2.20 -7.18
CA GLY A 26 -5.59 -1.03 -7.08
C GLY A 26 -5.34 -0.35 -8.43
N ASN A 27 -4.53 0.69 -8.45
CA ASN A 27 -4.04 1.31 -9.68
C ASN A 27 -2.52 1.39 -9.68
N ALA A 28 -1.88 0.73 -10.63
CA ALA A 28 -0.41 0.60 -10.71
C ALA A 28 0.31 1.94 -10.86
N PHE A 29 -0.26 2.94 -11.55
CA PHE A 29 0.34 4.26 -11.69
C PHE A 29 0.36 5.00 -10.35
N ILE A 30 -0.80 5.09 -9.68
CA ILE A 30 -0.91 5.75 -8.37
C ILE A 30 -0.04 5.03 -7.35
N TRP A 31 -0.03 3.70 -7.38
CA TRP A 31 0.78 2.89 -6.47
C TRP A 31 2.28 3.12 -6.69
N LYS A 32 2.77 3.13 -7.95
CA LYS A 32 4.17 3.43 -8.28
C LYS A 32 4.58 4.82 -7.78
N PHE A 33 3.72 5.81 -7.96
CA PHE A 33 3.99 7.16 -7.48
C PHE A 33 4.06 7.20 -5.95
N LYS A 34 3.06 6.61 -5.28
CA LYS A 34 2.99 6.53 -3.83
C LYS A 34 4.18 5.75 -3.26
N HIS A 35 4.45 4.56 -3.81
CA HIS A 35 5.41 3.62 -3.24
C HIS A 35 6.84 3.93 -3.67
N ASN A 36 7.14 3.95 -4.98
CA ASN A 36 8.52 4.11 -5.44
C ASN A 36 9.07 5.53 -5.25
N ILE A 37 8.21 6.57 -5.33
CA ILE A 37 8.66 7.97 -5.27
C ILE A 37 8.52 8.52 -3.85
N ILE A 38 7.38 8.31 -3.18
CA ILE A 38 7.16 8.88 -1.85
C ILE A 38 7.71 7.97 -0.78
N HIS A 39 7.22 6.74 -0.69
CA HIS A 39 7.55 5.82 0.38
C HIS A 39 9.05 5.44 0.39
N HIS A 40 9.64 4.98 -0.71
CA HIS A 40 11.07 4.65 -0.80
C HIS A 40 12.01 5.87 -0.65
N THR A 41 11.49 7.08 -0.72
CA THR A 41 12.29 8.29 -0.43
C THR A 41 12.11 8.73 1.02
N TYR A 42 10.89 8.69 1.53
CA TYR A 42 10.46 9.27 2.82
C TYR A 42 9.78 8.24 3.72
N THR A 43 10.32 7.02 3.77
CA THR A 43 9.77 5.93 4.59
C THR A 43 9.59 6.38 6.04
N ASN A 44 8.41 6.18 6.61
CA ASN A 44 8.05 6.56 7.98
C ASN A 44 8.21 8.06 8.32
N VAL A 45 8.19 8.95 7.33
CA VAL A 45 8.16 10.41 7.57
C VAL A 45 6.71 10.86 7.71
N ASP A 46 6.30 11.22 8.93
CA ASP A 46 4.93 11.65 9.24
C ASP A 46 4.55 12.94 8.48
N GLY A 47 3.43 12.89 7.78
CA GLY A 47 2.92 13.98 6.93
C GLY A 47 3.36 13.89 5.46
N ILE A 48 4.29 13.02 5.10
CA ILE A 48 4.73 12.77 3.72
C ILE A 48 4.40 11.35 3.28
N ASP A 49 4.81 10.35 4.06
CA ASP A 49 4.55 8.94 3.74
C ASP A 49 3.07 8.62 3.88
N ASP A 50 2.46 8.16 2.78
CA ASP A 50 1.03 7.81 2.74
C ASP A 50 0.75 6.49 3.48
N ASP A 51 1.75 5.65 3.70
CA ASP A 51 1.58 4.36 4.38
C ASP A 51 1.38 4.51 5.88
N ILE A 52 1.87 5.60 6.46
CA ILE A 52 1.59 6.01 7.84
C ILE A 52 0.67 7.23 7.90
N ALA A 53 -0.19 7.42 6.90
CA ALA A 53 -1.08 8.57 6.82
C ALA A 53 -1.92 8.77 8.09
N LYS A 54 -2.03 10.01 8.53
CA LYS A 54 -2.85 10.38 9.70
C LYS A 54 -4.30 9.93 9.53
N SER A 55 -4.78 9.16 10.49
CA SER A 55 -6.15 8.67 10.54
C SER A 55 -6.70 8.81 11.95
N PRO A 56 -7.95 9.25 12.13
CA PRO A 56 -8.58 9.22 13.44
C PRO A 56 -8.81 7.80 13.97
N LEU A 57 -8.75 6.79 13.09
CA LEU A 57 -8.98 5.39 13.43
C LEU A 57 -7.69 4.65 13.80
N MET A 58 -6.53 5.15 13.35
CA MET A 58 -5.24 4.49 13.62
C MET A 58 -4.18 5.52 13.98
N ARG A 59 -3.43 5.22 15.03
CA ARG A 59 -2.19 5.89 15.37
C ARG A 59 -1.05 4.92 15.11
N GLN A 60 -0.19 5.24 14.15
CA GLN A 60 0.86 4.35 13.67
C GLN A 60 2.24 4.72 14.23
N CYS A 61 2.42 5.95 14.70
CA CYS A 61 3.68 6.41 15.28
C CYS A 61 3.49 7.40 16.43
N SER A 62 4.57 7.63 17.18
CA SER A 62 4.57 8.50 18.36
C SER A 62 4.33 9.97 18.02
N THR A 63 4.67 10.40 16.80
CA THR A 63 4.51 11.76 16.30
C THR A 63 3.05 12.13 16.03
N GLN A 64 2.18 11.13 15.83
CA GLN A 64 0.76 11.34 15.58
C GLN A 64 -0.01 11.60 16.88
N LYS A 65 -1.02 12.48 16.82
CA LYS A 65 -1.85 12.81 17.96
C LYS A 65 -2.55 11.60 18.55
N TRP A 66 -2.36 11.36 19.84
CA TRP A 66 -3.10 10.33 20.56
C TRP A 66 -4.56 10.75 20.79
N MET A 67 -5.48 9.77 20.65
CA MET A 67 -6.91 9.94 20.93
C MET A 67 -7.39 8.80 21.85
N PRO A 68 -8.41 9.00 22.71
CA PRO A 68 -8.88 7.97 23.64
C PRO A 68 -9.25 6.64 22.99
N ALA A 69 -9.77 6.66 21.75
CA ALA A 69 -10.10 5.45 20.99
C ALA A 69 -8.86 4.59 20.71
N HIS A 70 -7.67 5.18 20.56
CA HIS A 70 -6.44 4.44 20.28
C HIS A 70 -6.03 3.50 21.43
N ARG A 71 -6.57 3.68 22.64
CA ARG A 71 -6.38 2.72 23.73
C ARG A 71 -6.88 1.32 23.38
N LEU A 72 -7.90 1.23 22.55
CA LEU A 72 -8.51 -0.02 22.09
C LEU A 72 -8.03 -0.44 20.69
N GLN A 73 -7.03 0.25 20.11
CA GLN A 73 -6.56 0.00 18.76
C GLN A 73 -6.12 -1.45 18.55
N HIS A 74 -5.49 -2.07 19.52
CA HIS A 74 -5.08 -3.48 19.48
C HIS A 74 -6.27 -4.47 19.29
N ILE A 75 -7.49 -4.05 19.60
CA ILE A 75 -8.72 -4.86 19.40
C ILE A 75 -9.29 -4.62 18.01
N TYR A 76 -9.44 -3.35 17.60
CA TYR A 76 -10.13 -3.03 16.36
C TYR A 76 -9.22 -2.89 15.13
N ILE A 77 -7.89 -3.02 15.29
CA ILE A 77 -6.96 -2.88 14.16
C ILE A 77 -7.16 -3.96 13.09
N LEU A 78 -7.43 -5.21 13.49
CA LEU A 78 -7.65 -6.30 12.55
C LEU A 78 -8.90 -6.09 11.68
N PRO A 79 -10.06 -5.71 12.20
CA PRO A 79 -11.18 -5.23 11.36
C PRO A 79 -10.82 -4.12 10.39
N ILE A 80 -10.03 -3.12 10.79
CA ILE A 80 -9.57 -2.05 9.88
C ILE A 80 -8.68 -2.60 8.77
N TYR A 81 -7.74 -3.48 9.09
CA TYR A 81 -6.91 -4.15 8.09
C TYR A 81 -7.75 -5.01 7.13
N ALA A 82 -8.74 -5.72 7.64
CA ALA A 82 -9.62 -6.57 6.84
C ALA A 82 -10.41 -5.79 5.76
N ILE A 83 -10.77 -4.53 6.02
CA ILE A 83 -11.49 -3.70 5.03
C ILE A 83 -10.57 -2.80 4.20
N SER A 84 -9.26 -2.79 4.46
CA SER A 84 -8.32 -1.85 3.83
C SER A 84 -8.22 -2.04 2.32
N SER A 85 -8.20 -3.29 1.83
CA SER A 85 -8.16 -3.60 0.39
C SER A 85 -9.42 -3.13 -0.33
N PHE A 86 -10.59 -3.31 0.28
CA PHE A 86 -11.84 -2.79 -0.25
C PHE A 86 -11.82 -1.26 -0.32
N ALA A 87 -11.43 -0.59 0.78
CA ALA A 87 -11.31 0.87 0.79
C ALA A 87 -10.33 1.37 -0.27
N TRP A 88 -9.20 0.66 -0.47
CA TRP A 88 -8.24 0.99 -1.52
C TRP A 88 -8.86 0.88 -2.92
N ALA A 89 -9.51 -0.24 -3.23
CA ALA A 89 -10.06 -0.51 -4.55
C ALA A 89 -11.18 0.45 -4.95
N VAL A 90 -12.09 0.79 -4.00
CA VAL A 90 -13.33 1.54 -4.30
C VAL A 90 -13.29 3.02 -3.89
N LEU A 91 -12.32 3.44 -3.08
CA LEU A 91 -12.33 4.80 -2.52
C LEU A 91 -10.98 5.51 -2.65
N LEU A 92 -9.88 4.94 -2.11
CA LEU A 92 -8.64 5.69 -1.93
C LEU A 92 -7.97 6.07 -3.26
N ASP A 93 -7.97 5.19 -4.25
CA ASP A 93 -7.44 5.52 -5.58
C ASP A 93 -8.25 6.62 -6.26
N PHE A 94 -9.58 6.60 -6.15
CA PHE A 94 -10.42 7.66 -6.69
C PHE A 94 -10.20 8.99 -6.00
N ILE A 95 -10.05 8.99 -4.67
CA ILE A 95 -9.71 10.20 -3.91
C ILE A 95 -8.39 10.81 -4.41
N LYS A 96 -7.35 9.98 -4.58
CA LYS A 96 -6.05 10.42 -5.09
C LYS A 96 -6.13 10.90 -6.53
N TYR A 97 -6.86 10.19 -7.38
CA TYR A 97 -7.09 10.58 -8.78
C TYR A 97 -7.75 11.95 -8.91
N PHE A 98 -8.87 12.18 -8.20
CA PHE A 98 -9.61 13.44 -8.29
C PHE A 98 -8.95 14.60 -7.53
N LYS A 99 -8.26 14.32 -6.42
CA LYS A 99 -7.50 15.35 -5.69
C LYS A 99 -6.20 15.72 -6.38
N GLY A 100 -5.66 14.87 -7.26
CA GLY A 100 -4.38 15.07 -7.93
C GLY A 100 -3.20 15.15 -6.95
N LYS A 101 -3.30 14.48 -5.78
CA LYS A 101 -2.22 14.47 -4.78
C LYS A 101 -2.26 13.22 -3.91
N VAL A 102 -1.09 12.85 -3.38
CA VAL A 102 -0.87 11.83 -2.37
C VAL A 102 -0.26 12.53 -1.16
N GLN A 103 -0.95 12.57 -0.04
CA GLN A 103 -0.60 13.40 1.12
C GLN A 103 -0.28 14.86 0.72
N ALA A 104 0.91 15.35 1.06
CA ALA A 104 1.38 16.68 0.70
C ALA A 104 1.94 16.78 -0.73
N THR A 105 2.17 15.64 -1.40
CA THR A 105 2.86 15.58 -2.69
C THR A 105 1.87 15.62 -3.85
N VAL A 106 2.09 16.50 -4.82
CA VAL A 106 1.27 16.60 -6.04
C VAL A 106 1.49 15.37 -6.90
N LEU A 107 0.41 14.66 -7.24
CA LEU A 107 0.46 13.50 -8.11
C LEU A 107 0.89 13.90 -9.53
N GLN A 108 1.84 13.17 -10.08
CA GLN A 108 2.24 13.36 -11.47
C GLN A 108 1.02 13.24 -12.40
N LYS A 109 0.92 14.14 -13.38
CA LYS A 109 -0.20 14.12 -14.33
C LYS A 109 -0.20 12.84 -15.15
N MET A 110 -1.30 12.12 -15.10
CA MET A 110 -1.51 10.92 -15.90
C MET A 110 -1.57 11.24 -17.40
N SER A 111 -0.86 10.47 -18.20
CA SER A 111 -0.99 10.46 -19.66
C SER A 111 -2.37 9.94 -20.09
N VAL A 112 -2.72 10.09 -21.37
CA VAL A 112 -3.97 9.52 -21.93
C VAL A 112 -4.01 7.99 -21.73
N LYS A 113 -2.88 7.30 -21.96
CA LYS A 113 -2.76 5.85 -21.74
C LYS A 113 -3.08 5.47 -20.30
N GLU A 114 -2.48 6.18 -19.34
CA GLU A 114 -2.68 5.91 -17.91
C GLU A 114 -4.12 6.16 -17.45
N ASN A 115 -4.75 7.20 -17.96
CA ASN A 115 -6.18 7.46 -17.72
C ASN A 115 -7.06 6.34 -18.28
N ILE A 116 -6.80 5.86 -19.49
CA ILE A 116 -7.53 4.72 -20.08
C ILE A 116 -7.33 3.48 -19.19
N VAL A 117 -6.11 3.17 -18.78
CA VAL A 117 -5.81 2.03 -17.91
C VAL A 117 -6.50 2.18 -16.56
N PHE A 118 -6.51 3.37 -15.96
CA PHE A 118 -7.22 3.62 -14.70
C PHE A 118 -8.70 3.26 -14.82
N TRP A 119 -9.42 3.89 -15.75
CA TRP A 119 -10.86 3.69 -15.86
C TRP A 119 -11.23 2.29 -16.35
N SER A 120 -10.53 1.77 -17.36
CA SER A 120 -10.81 0.41 -17.86
C SER A 120 -10.59 -0.65 -16.78
N SER A 121 -9.52 -0.55 -15.99
CA SER A 121 -9.28 -1.51 -14.91
C SER A 121 -10.35 -1.45 -13.82
N LYS A 122 -10.83 -0.26 -13.44
CA LYS A 122 -11.92 -0.12 -12.47
C LYS A 122 -13.25 -0.68 -13.00
N ILE A 123 -13.54 -0.47 -14.30
CA ILE A 123 -14.71 -1.06 -14.94
C ILE A 123 -14.59 -2.59 -15.01
N LEU A 124 -13.44 -3.12 -15.41
CA LEU A 124 -13.20 -4.55 -15.45
C LEU A 124 -13.28 -5.18 -14.05
N TYR A 125 -12.73 -4.51 -13.03
CA TYR A 125 -12.88 -4.95 -11.64
C TYR A 125 -14.36 -5.06 -11.24
N LEU A 126 -15.17 -4.04 -11.52
CA LEU A 126 -16.61 -4.06 -11.28
C LEU A 126 -17.30 -5.25 -12.00
N ILE A 127 -16.99 -5.46 -13.28
CA ILE A 127 -17.57 -6.52 -14.09
C ILE A 127 -17.19 -7.90 -13.53
N PHE A 128 -15.89 -8.16 -13.33
CA PHE A 128 -15.41 -9.50 -12.98
C PHE A 128 -15.60 -9.87 -11.52
N TYR A 129 -15.57 -8.90 -10.60
CA TYR A 129 -15.68 -9.19 -9.16
C TYR A 129 -17.08 -8.91 -8.58
N ILE A 130 -17.94 -8.20 -9.31
CA ILE A 130 -19.30 -7.89 -8.82
C ILE A 130 -20.34 -8.39 -9.81
N VAL A 131 -20.40 -7.84 -11.04
CA VAL A 131 -21.51 -8.09 -11.97
C VAL A 131 -21.62 -9.57 -12.35
N PHE A 132 -20.54 -10.17 -12.86
CA PHE A 132 -20.54 -11.58 -13.26
C PHE A 132 -20.81 -12.53 -12.08
N PRO A 133 -20.10 -12.44 -10.94
CA PRO A 133 -20.42 -13.33 -9.82
C PRO A 133 -21.85 -13.17 -9.31
N VAL A 134 -22.37 -11.95 -9.19
CA VAL A 134 -23.76 -11.73 -8.78
C VAL A 134 -24.73 -12.40 -9.78
N TYR A 135 -24.47 -12.28 -11.08
CA TYR A 135 -25.30 -12.90 -12.11
C TYR A 135 -25.28 -14.44 -12.05
N PHE A 136 -24.11 -15.06 -11.86
CA PHE A 136 -23.98 -16.52 -11.91
C PHE A 136 -24.31 -17.23 -10.61
N VAL A 137 -24.01 -16.63 -9.44
CA VAL A 137 -24.16 -17.31 -8.13
C VAL A 137 -25.17 -16.62 -7.22
N GLY A 138 -25.75 -15.51 -7.65
CA GLY A 138 -26.67 -14.70 -6.86
C GLY A 138 -25.95 -13.80 -5.84
N TRP A 139 -26.63 -12.72 -5.44
CA TRP A 139 -26.05 -11.67 -4.61
C TRP A 139 -25.61 -12.15 -3.21
N GLN A 140 -26.31 -13.13 -2.62
CA GLN A 140 -25.99 -13.64 -1.28
C GLN A 140 -24.69 -14.42 -1.25
N SER A 141 -24.52 -15.39 -2.18
CA SER A 141 -23.28 -16.18 -2.32
C SER A 141 -22.11 -15.28 -2.73
N TRP A 142 -22.35 -14.33 -3.63
CA TRP A 142 -21.36 -13.33 -3.98
C TRP A 142 -20.93 -12.50 -2.77
N ALA A 143 -21.85 -11.98 -1.97
CA ALA A 143 -21.53 -11.13 -0.83
C ALA A 143 -20.61 -11.86 0.18
N ILE A 144 -20.89 -13.15 0.43
CA ILE A 144 -20.03 -13.97 1.31
C ILE A 144 -18.65 -14.15 0.69
N GLY A 145 -18.58 -14.62 -0.56
CA GLY A 145 -17.30 -14.88 -1.24
C GLY A 145 -16.45 -13.62 -1.42
N PHE A 146 -17.07 -12.52 -1.82
CA PHE A 146 -16.40 -11.24 -1.98
C PHE A 146 -15.90 -10.67 -0.66
N SER A 147 -16.69 -10.78 0.40
CA SER A 147 -16.27 -10.36 1.75
C SER A 147 -15.10 -11.20 2.26
N CYS A 148 -15.15 -12.52 2.11
CA CYS A 148 -14.04 -13.40 2.47
C CYS A 148 -12.75 -13.04 1.69
N MET A 149 -12.86 -12.82 0.38
CA MET A 149 -11.73 -12.41 -0.46
C MET A 149 -11.13 -11.08 0.03
N GLN A 150 -11.95 -10.07 0.29
CA GLN A 150 -11.49 -8.76 0.75
C GLN A 150 -10.85 -8.83 2.15
N VAL A 151 -11.41 -9.60 3.06
CA VAL A 151 -10.85 -9.81 4.40
C VAL A 151 -9.46 -10.44 4.31
N VAL A 152 -9.32 -11.52 3.54
CA VAL A 152 -8.02 -12.21 3.36
C VAL A 152 -7.01 -11.28 2.70
N LEU A 153 -7.39 -10.60 1.61
CA LEU A 153 -6.52 -9.69 0.88
C LEU A 153 -6.09 -8.51 1.77
N GLY A 154 -7.05 -7.87 2.44
CA GLY A 154 -6.77 -6.72 3.32
C GLY A 154 -5.86 -7.08 4.48
N LEU A 155 -6.14 -8.18 5.18
CA LEU A 155 -5.30 -8.65 6.28
C LEU A 155 -3.89 -9.00 5.79
N THR A 156 -3.77 -9.74 4.68
CA THR A 156 -2.46 -10.14 4.14
C THR A 156 -1.62 -8.92 3.78
N LEU A 157 -2.16 -8.01 2.99
CA LEU A 157 -1.44 -6.80 2.59
C LEU A 157 -1.08 -5.93 3.80
N ALA A 158 -2.05 -5.64 4.68
CA ALA A 158 -1.80 -4.78 5.82
C ALA A 158 -0.78 -5.39 6.79
N ILE A 159 -0.86 -6.68 7.12
CA ILE A 159 0.08 -7.31 8.05
C ILE A 159 1.50 -7.31 7.47
N VAL A 160 1.67 -7.66 6.19
CA VAL A 160 3.00 -7.66 5.56
C VAL A 160 3.61 -6.27 5.59
N PHE A 161 2.86 -5.23 5.22
CA PHE A 161 3.33 -3.84 5.26
C PHE A 161 3.62 -3.35 6.68
N GLN A 162 2.75 -3.65 7.63
CA GLN A 162 2.92 -3.17 9.01
C GLN A 162 4.11 -3.81 9.71
N LEU A 163 4.36 -5.10 9.48
CA LEU A 163 5.53 -5.80 10.05
C LEU A 163 6.85 -5.27 9.50
N ALA A 164 6.82 -4.68 8.31
CA ALA A 164 8.00 -4.10 7.67
C ALA A 164 8.35 -2.69 8.16
N HIS A 165 7.35 -1.89 8.56
CA HIS A 165 7.50 -0.44 8.75
C HIS A 165 7.01 0.08 10.10
N VAL A 166 6.03 -0.57 10.71
CA VAL A 166 5.39 -0.07 11.93
C VAL A 166 5.60 -1.07 13.07
N VAL A 167 6.84 -1.23 13.45
CA VAL A 167 7.30 -2.08 14.56
C VAL A 167 8.16 -1.29 15.54
N GLU A 168 8.41 -1.84 16.72
CA GLU A 168 9.13 -1.15 17.79
C GLU A 168 10.57 -0.76 17.39
N GLN A 169 11.17 -1.49 16.45
CA GLN A 169 12.56 -1.29 16.01
C GLN A 169 12.71 -0.25 14.90
N THR A 170 11.62 0.27 14.34
CA THR A 170 11.68 1.24 13.25
C THR A 170 11.53 2.67 13.77
N ASP A 171 12.30 3.58 13.20
CA ASP A 171 12.25 5.00 13.51
C ASP A 171 11.14 5.70 12.71
N PHE A 172 10.63 6.80 13.30
CA PHE A 172 9.66 7.69 12.67
C PHE A 172 10.17 9.13 12.77
N GLU A 173 10.13 9.83 11.64
CA GLU A 173 10.55 11.22 11.54
C GLU A 173 9.33 12.14 11.26
N VAL A 174 9.45 13.41 11.58
CA VAL A 174 8.48 14.45 11.20
C VAL A 174 9.15 15.33 10.17
N ALA A 175 8.49 15.54 9.04
CA ALA A 175 8.98 16.49 8.05
C ALA A 175 9.15 17.88 8.70
N GLY A 176 10.35 18.40 8.75
CA GLY A 176 10.63 19.77 9.19
C GLY A 176 9.83 20.75 8.33
N ILE A 177 9.17 21.72 8.98
CA ILE A 177 8.30 22.69 8.27
C ILE A 177 9.12 23.56 7.31
N GLU A 178 10.39 23.79 7.57
CA GLU A 178 11.26 24.69 6.80
C GLU A 178 12.18 24.00 5.81
N ASP A 179 12.69 22.80 6.07
CA ASP A 179 13.75 22.23 5.25
C ASP A 179 13.40 20.94 4.51
N LYS A 180 12.35 20.22 4.82
CA LYS A 180 11.98 18.91 4.21
C LYS A 180 13.17 17.93 4.13
N LEU A 181 14.22 18.15 4.89
CA LEU A 181 15.42 17.34 4.89
C LEU A 181 15.29 16.23 5.94
N ILE A 182 15.57 15.03 5.52
CA ILE A 182 15.80 13.89 6.39
C ILE A 182 17.21 14.09 6.98
N ASP A 183 17.34 13.97 8.30
CA ASP A 183 18.63 14.20 8.99
C ASP A 183 19.73 13.18 8.62
N ASN A 184 19.33 12.03 8.07
CA ASN A 184 20.23 10.95 7.72
C ASN A 184 20.43 10.87 6.20
N GLU A 185 21.57 10.33 5.76
CA GLU A 185 21.76 9.88 4.38
C GLU A 185 20.67 8.84 4.01
N TRP A 186 20.23 8.84 2.75
CA TRP A 186 19.12 8.01 2.30
C TRP A 186 19.24 6.53 2.72
N ALA A 187 20.38 5.90 2.53
CA ALA A 187 20.56 4.49 2.87
C ALA A 187 20.44 4.23 4.39
N ILE A 188 20.96 5.14 5.20
CA ILE A 188 20.84 5.05 6.66
C ILE A 188 19.39 5.24 7.09
N HIS A 189 18.67 6.18 6.45
CA HIS A 189 17.25 6.39 6.69
C HIS A 189 16.45 5.12 6.37
N GLN A 190 16.67 4.47 5.21
CA GLN A 190 15.99 3.23 4.86
C GLN A 190 16.21 2.13 5.91
N ILE A 191 17.46 1.92 6.36
CA ILE A 191 17.79 0.91 7.39
C ILE A 191 17.08 1.19 8.72
N LYS A 192 16.97 2.45 9.12
CA LYS A 192 16.32 2.83 10.39
C LYS A 192 14.79 2.75 10.35
N THR A 193 14.20 2.91 9.19
CA THR A 193 12.73 3.00 9.02
C THR A 193 12.10 1.72 8.48
N THR A 194 12.91 0.68 8.25
CA THR A 194 12.46 -0.63 7.79
C THR A 194 12.93 -1.75 8.69
N ALA A 195 12.21 -2.87 8.70
CA ALA A 195 12.58 -4.04 9.49
C ALA A 195 12.33 -5.34 8.71
N ASP A 196 13.28 -6.26 8.81
CA ASP A 196 13.06 -7.62 8.34
C ASP A 196 12.25 -8.41 9.36
N PHE A 197 11.33 -9.24 8.86
CA PHE A 197 10.56 -10.11 9.73
C PHE A 197 10.63 -11.56 9.26
N ALA A 198 10.59 -12.50 10.21
CA ALA A 198 10.61 -13.94 9.93
C ALA A 198 11.71 -14.38 8.94
N ALA A 199 12.87 -13.72 8.89
CA ALA A 199 13.94 -13.94 7.91
C ALA A 199 14.47 -15.40 7.83
N LYS A 200 14.31 -16.18 8.92
CA LYS A 200 14.71 -17.61 8.95
C LYS A 200 13.59 -18.57 8.54
N ASN A 201 12.36 -18.07 8.30
CA ASN A 201 11.19 -18.89 7.99
C ASN A 201 10.95 -18.98 6.47
N LYS A 202 11.40 -20.07 5.86
CA LYS A 202 11.28 -20.29 4.41
C LYS A 202 9.83 -20.31 3.90
N VAL A 203 8.87 -20.75 4.72
CA VAL A 203 7.45 -20.77 4.34
C VAL A 203 6.90 -19.35 4.25
N ILE A 204 7.17 -18.51 5.26
CA ILE A 204 6.76 -17.11 5.23
C ILE A 204 7.44 -16.39 4.06
N SER A 205 8.75 -16.56 3.88
CA SER A 205 9.47 -15.91 2.76
C SER A 205 8.89 -16.31 1.40
N TRP A 206 8.51 -17.56 1.23
CA TRP A 206 7.84 -18.02 0.00
C TRP A 206 6.44 -17.42 -0.17
N LEU A 207 5.63 -17.42 0.90
CA LEU A 207 4.26 -16.89 0.86
C LEU A 207 4.21 -15.38 0.56
N VAL A 208 5.15 -14.61 1.10
CA VAL A 208 5.20 -13.15 0.89
C VAL A 208 6.12 -12.74 -0.27
N GLY A 209 6.66 -13.72 -1.02
CA GLY A 209 7.51 -13.44 -2.19
C GLY A 209 8.81 -12.71 -1.87
N GLY A 210 9.38 -12.93 -0.67
CA GLY A 210 10.60 -12.26 -0.21
C GLY A 210 10.38 -10.88 0.42
N LEU A 211 9.16 -10.37 0.46
CA LEU A 211 8.84 -9.07 1.08
C LEU A 211 9.08 -9.01 2.60
N ASN A 212 9.49 -10.10 3.22
CA ASN A 212 9.96 -10.12 4.61
C ASN A 212 11.41 -9.65 4.78
N PHE A 213 12.14 -9.40 3.69
CA PHE A 213 13.48 -8.78 3.65
C PHE A 213 13.33 -7.33 3.20
N GLN A 214 12.79 -6.50 4.09
CA GLN A 214 12.40 -5.13 3.72
C GLN A 214 13.58 -4.17 3.67
N ILE A 215 14.62 -4.41 4.46
CA ILE A 215 15.84 -3.59 4.40
C ILE A 215 16.47 -3.73 3.02
N GLU A 216 16.63 -4.96 2.53
CA GLU A 216 17.16 -5.23 1.18
C GLU A 216 16.22 -4.70 0.09
N HIS A 217 14.90 -4.86 0.26
CA HIS A 217 13.92 -4.34 -0.67
C HIS A 217 13.99 -2.80 -0.80
N HIS A 218 14.19 -2.08 0.30
CA HIS A 218 14.31 -0.63 0.27
C HIS A 218 15.65 -0.13 -0.28
N LEU A 219 16.72 -0.86 -0.05
CA LEU A 219 18.06 -0.50 -0.56
C LEU A 219 18.23 -0.87 -2.04
N PHE A 220 17.57 -1.93 -2.51
CA PHE A 220 17.73 -2.50 -3.86
C PHE A 220 16.37 -2.90 -4.46
N PRO A 221 15.42 -1.97 -4.65
CA PRO A 221 14.05 -2.25 -5.07
C PRO A 221 13.92 -2.80 -6.49
#